data_421f0ffcd8470383ff9acae4d59794a9
#
_entry.id   421f0ffcd8470383ff9acae4d59794a9
#
_cell.length_a   1.000
_cell.length_b   1.000
_cell.length_c   1.000
_cell.angle_alpha   90.00
_cell.angle_beta   90.00
_cell.angle_gamma   90.00
#
_symmetry.space_group_name_H-M   'P 1'
#
loop_
_entity.id
_entity.type
_entity.pdbx_description
1 polymer ?
#
loop_
_entity_poly.entity_id
_entity_poly.type
_entity_poly.pdbx_seq_one_letter_code
_entity_poly.pdbx_strand_id
1 'polypeptide(L)'
;MGLIFSAFLLLVGFVLLIKGADVFVDGSSDTARKFKVPKMLIGLTIVSFGTSAPELAVSIQSILAGKGDILLGNVIGSNILNILLILGVSAMVGALHVKTATVRKEIPVLVLMTLGFAVVLSDKLFGLSENLFTRQDGVILLLFFGIFIYYLFGMLNRKSNKVEEEDDGELVNLAKSIAMIVFGLLAVVLGSDLVVRGASDIAANFGVSQRLISLTIVALGTSLPELVTSVIATKKGEYDIAIGNIVGSNIFNIGIVAGLPVAILGGVAGGAFSIVDVVALVISPIVLFIFAKNDQRISFKEGLAFLVLFVIYYGYVIASSLA
;
A
#
# COMPACT_ATOMS: atom_id res chain seq x y z
N MET A 1 -29.32 2.90 -3.76
CA MET A 1 -29.84 1.75 -2.96
C MET A 1 -30.56 2.27 -1.72
N GLY A 2 -31.44 1.45 -1.08
CA GLY A 2 -32.07 1.90 0.17
C GLY A 2 -31.04 1.98 1.31
N LEU A 3 -31.16 2.97 2.19
CA LEU A 3 -30.23 3.24 3.29
C LEU A 3 -29.94 1.99 4.16
N ILE A 4 -30.96 1.18 4.44
CA ILE A 4 -30.86 -0.06 5.23
C ILE A 4 -29.97 -1.08 4.50
N PHE A 5 -30.12 -1.22 3.18
CA PHE A 5 -29.31 -2.14 2.39
C PHE A 5 -27.84 -1.68 2.32
N SER A 6 -27.61 -0.38 2.15
CA SER A 6 -26.24 0.19 2.16
C SER A 6 -25.57 0.01 3.52
N ALA A 7 -26.32 0.17 4.63
CA ALA A 7 -25.80 -0.11 5.97
C ALA A 7 -25.48 -1.63 6.16
N PHE A 8 -26.30 -2.51 5.60
CA PHE A 8 -26.04 -3.95 5.61
C PHE A 8 -24.77 -4.29 4.84
N LEU A 9 -24.59 -3.74 3.63
CA LEU A 9 -23.35 -3.91 2.85
C LEU A 9 -22.13 -3.44 3.61
N LEU A 10 -22.23 -2.28 4.26
CA LEU A 10 -21.14 -1.72 5.07
C LEU A 10 -20.75 -2.67 6.22
N LEU A 11 -21.71 -3.18 6.96
CA LEU A 11 -21.48 -4.10 8.08
C LEU A 11 -20.88 -5.43 7.61
N VAL A 12 -21.45 -6.04 6.56
CA VAL A 12 -20.92 -7.29 5.98
C VAL A 12 -19.52 -7.06 5.44
N GLY A 13 -19.28 -5.93 4.77
CA GLY A 13 -17.97 -5.54 4.27
C GLY A 13 -16.93 -5.45 5.37
N PHE A 14 -17.23 -4.80 6.50
CA PHE A 14 -16.30 -4.74 7.63
C PHE A 14 -16.03 -6.12 8.26
N VAL A 15 -17.02 -6.98 8.37
CA VAL A 15 -16.85 -8.34 8.88
C VAL A 15 -15.91 -9.14 7.96
N LEU A 16 -16.13 -9.06 6.64
CA LEU A 16 -15.27 -9.73 5.65
C LEU A 16 -13.84 -9.17 5.67
N LEU A 17 -13.68 -7.84 5.73
CA LEU A 17 -12.37 -7.19 5.83
C LEU A 17 -11.60 -7.68 7.05
N ILE A 18 -12.19 -7.59 8.24
CA ILE A 18 -11.49 -7.89 9.49
C ILE A 18 -11.18 -9.39 9.59
N LYS A 19 -12.16 -10.26 9.32
CA LYS A 19 -11.97 -11.70 9.38
C LYS A 19 -11.09 -12.22 8.23
N GLY A 20 -11.25 -11.65 7.05
CA GLY A 20 -10.40 -11.94 5.91
C GLY A 20 -8.93 -11.61 6.18
N ALA A 21 -8.64 -10.42 6.72
CA ALA A 21 -7.30 -10.02 7.09
C ALA A 21 -6.70 -10.89 8.21
N ASP A 22 -7.52 -11.28 9.19
CA ASP A 22 -7.12 -12.19 10.27
C ASP A 22 -6.62 -13.54 9.70
N VAL A 23 -7.41 -14.15 8.83
CA VAL A 23 -7.07 -15.42 8.15
C VAL A 23 -5.89 -15.24 7.19
N PHE A 24 -5.84 -14.13 6.45
CA PHE A 24 -4.78 -13.83 5.48
C PHE A 24 -3.41 -13.69 6.16
N VAL A 25 -3.35 -12.98 7.28
CA VAL A 25 -2.11 -12.79 8.06
C VAL A 25 -1.64 -14.11 8.64
N ASP A 26 -2.53 -14.94 9.19
CA ASP A 26 -2.17 -16.26 9.71
C ASP A 26 -1.62 -17.18 8.62
N GLY A 27 -2.31 -17.30 7.49
CA GLY A 27 -1.84 -18.08 6.35
C GLY A 27 -0.49 -17.61 5.82
N SER A 28 -0.26 -16.28 5.81
CA SER A 28 1.02 -15.67 5.41
C SER A 28 2.14 -16.00 6.40
N SER A 29 1.89 -15.89 7.69
CA SER A 29 2.86 -16.22 8.75
C SER A 29 3.19 -17.72 8.74
N ASP A 30 2.18 -18.59 8.58
CA ASP A 30 2.36 -20.05 8.47
C ASP A 30 3.19 -20.42 7.25
N THR A 31 2.95 -19.75 6.12
CA THR A 31 3.71 -19.96 4.88
C THR A 31 5.18 -19.58 5.09
N ALA A 32 5.46 -18.47 5.74
CA ALA A 32 6.83 -18.06 6.08
C ALA A 32 7.54 -19.11 6.93
N ARG A 33 6.85 -19.63 7.97
CA ARG A 33 7.37 -20.73 8.82
C ARG A 33 7.64 -21.99 8.03
N LYS A 34 6.69 -22.43 7.19
CA LYS A 34 6.81 -23.66 6.38
C LYS A 34 8.01 -23.63 5.44
N PHE A 35 8.22 -22.51 4.76
CA PHE A 35 9.33 -22.33 3.83
C PHE A 35 10.63 -21.88 4.52
N LYS A 36 10.62 -21.65 5.83
CA LYS A 36 11.76 -21.12 6.60
C LYS A 36 12.34 -19.84 5.99
N VAL A 37 11.46 -18.97 5.51
CA VAL A 37 11.82 -17.65 4.95
C VAL A 37 11.44 -16.53 5.92
N PRO A 38 12.14 -15.38 5.87
CA PRO A 38 11.79 -14.23 6.69
C PRO A 38 10.32 -13.80 6.47
N LYS A 39 9.57 -13.54 7.53
CA LYS A 39 8.19 -12.99 7.44
C LYS A 39 8.15 -11.68 6.65
N MET A 40 9.22 -10.86 6.74
CA MET A 40 9.39 -9.66 5.92
C MET A 40 9.28 -9.96 4.41
N LEU A 41 9.87 -11.05 3.93
CA LEU A 41 9.79 -11.44 2.52
C LEU A 41 8.34 -11.70 2.09
N ILE A 42 7.57 -12.39 2.92
CA ILE A 42 6.14 -12.65 2.66
C ILE A 42 5.34 -11.34 2.65
N GLY A 43 5.63 -10.43 3.59
CA GLY A 43 5.05 -9.09 3.63
C GLY A 43 5.35 -8.28 2.36
N LEU A 44 6.63 -8.26 1.94
CA LEU A 44 7.09 -7.54 0.75
C LEU A 44 6.61 -8.16 -0.59
N THR A 45 6.06 -9.37 -0.58
CA THR A 45 5.66 -10.09 -1.80
C THR A 45 4.18 -10.46 -1.79
N ILE A 46 3.84 -11.59 -1.18
CA ILE A 46 2.47 -12.15 -1.23
C ILE A 46 1.45 -11.18 -0.66
N VAL A 47 1.77 -10.56 0.49
CA VAL A 47 0.82 -9.67 1.17
C VAL A 47 0.68 -8.37 0.39
N SER A 48 1.77 -7.69 0.07
CA SER A 48 1.74 -6.41 -0.64
C SER A 48 1.17 -6.55 -2.06
N PHE A 49 1.56 -7.59 -2.81
CA PHE A 49 1.00 -7.86 -4.14
C PHE A 49 -0.52 -8.09 -4.07
N GLY A 50 -0.95 -8.90 -3.11
CA GLY A 50 -2.36 -9.24 -2.96
C GLY A 50 -3.22 -8.03 -2.61
N THR A 51 -2.79 -7.24 -1.65
CA THR A 51 -3.54 -6.05 -1.21
C THR A 51 -3.52 -4.93 -2.25
N SER A 52 -2.45 -4.77 -3.05
CA SER A 52 -2.35 -3.76 -4.12
C SER A 52 -2.95 -4.21 -5.47
N ALA A 53 -3.58 -5.38 -5.55
CA ALA A 53 -4.27 -5.82 -6.76
C ALA A 53 -5.43 -4.89 -7.20
N PRO A 54 -6.24 -4.32 -6.28
CA PRO A 54 -7.25 -3.32 -6.65
C PRO A 54 -6.64 -2.07 -7.30
N GLU A 55 -5.52 -1.56 -6.77
CA GLU A 55 -4.81 -0.41 -7.34
C GLU A 55 -4.34 -0.70 -8.78
N LEU A 56 -3.81 -1.89 -9.03
CA LEU A 56 -3.41 -2.32 -10.38
C LEU A 56 -4.62 -2.37 -11.33
N ALA A 57 -5.74 -2.90 -10.88
CA ALA A 57 -6.97 -2.96 -11.67
C ALA A 57 -7.48 -1.56 -12.03
N VAL A 58 -7.49 -0.63 -11.06
CA VAL A 58 -7.87 0.79 -11.28
C VAL A 58 -6.92 1.44 -12.28
N SER A 59 -5.62 1.23 -12.15
CA SER A 59 -4.60 1.82 -13.04
C SER A 59 -4.73 1.33 -14.48
N ILE A 60 -4.95 0.02 -14.70
CA ILE A 60 -5.18 -0.54 -16.03
C ILE A 60 -6.46 0.05 -16.65
N GLN A 61 -7.57 0.06 -15.90
CA GLN A 61 -8.84 0.61 -16.38
C GLN A 61 -8.74 2.11 -16.70
N SER A 62 -7.98 2.86 -15.91
CA SER A 62 -7.77 4.30 -16.11
C SER A 62 -7.08 4.59 -17.45
N ILE A 63 -6.01 3.84 -17.78
CA ILE A 63 -5.34 4.00 -19.09
C ILE A 63 -6.27 3.60 -20.23
N LEU A 64 -6.95 2.47 -20.14
CA LEU A 64 -7.88 1.99 -21.17
C LEU A 64 -9.04 2.98 -21.41
N ALA A 65 -9.43 3.74 -20.37
CA ALA A 65 -10.44 4.79 -20.45
C ALA A 65 -9.87 6.15 -20.89
N GLY A 66 -8.57 6.28 -21.18
CA GLY A 66 -7.91 7.54 -21.53
C GLY A 66 -7.83 8.55 -20.37
N LYS A 67 -7.89 8.07 -19.12
CA LYS A 67 -7.91 8.88 -17.88
C LYS A 67 -6.60 8.70 -17.09
N GLY A 68 -5.47 9.09 -17.66
CA GLY A 68 -4.15 8.94 -17.06
C GLY A 68 -4.00 9.62 -15.69
N ASP A 69 -4.72 10.72 -15.47
CA ASP A 69 -4.74 11.42 -14.17
C ASP A 69 -5.22 10.54 -13.02
N ILE A 70 -6.17 9.63 -13.28
CA ILE A 70 -6.67 8.69 -12.27
C ILE A 70 -5.58 7.68 -11.89
N LEU A 71 -4.80 7.19 -12.87
CA LEU A 71 -3.67 6.29 -12.58
C LEU A 71 -2.65 6.97 -11.67
N LEU A 72 -2.20 8.17 -12.06
CA LEU A 72 -1.18 8.89 -11.30
C LEU A 72 -1.67 9.28 -9.92
N GLY A 73 -2.91 9.78 -9.82
CA GLY A 73 -3.55 10.09 -8.55
C GLY A 73 -3.69 8.86 -7.63
N ASN A 74 -4.07 7.70 -8.20
CA ASN A 74 -4.15 6.44 -7.48
C ASN A 74 -2.77 6.04 -6.91
N VAL A 75 -1.72 6.04 -7.72
CA VAL A 75 -0.38 5.62 -7.28
C VAL A 75 0.22 6.60 -6.26
N ILE A 76 0.16 7.91 -6.54
CA ILE A 76 0.67 8.94 -5.62
C ILE A 76 -0.09 8.89 -4.30
N GLY A 77 -1.43 8.88 -4.38
CA GLY A 77 -2.31 8.86 -3.22
C GLY A 77 -2.09 7.63 -2.35
N SER A 78 -2.11 6.41 -2.93
CA SER A 78 -1.90 5.17 -2.18
C SER A 78 -0.53 5.11 -1.51
N ASN A 79 0.54 5.61 -2.16
CA ASN A 79 1.87 5.63 -1.56
C ASN A 79 1.93 6.56 -0.33
N ILE A 80 1.33 7.75 -0.42
CA ILE A 80 1.25 8.68 0.70
C ILE A 80 0.38 8.11 1.81
N LEU A 81 -0.80 7.54 1.47
CA LEU A 81 -1.73 6.92 2.41
C LEU A 81 -1.07 5.75 3.17
N ASN A 82 -0.36 4.88 2.48
CA ASN A 82 0.29 3.73 3.07
C ASN A 82 1.27 4.14 4.18
N ILE A 83 2.03 5.22 3.98
CA ILE A 83 3.01 5.68 4.97
C ILE A 83 2.33 6.58 6.03
N LEU A 84 1.59 7.59 5.63
CA LEU A 84 1.10 8.58 6.59
C LEU A 84 -0.11 8.06 7.38
N LEU A 85 -1.06 7.39 6.71
CA LEU A 85 -2.26 6.89 7.39
C LEU A 85 -2.06 5.47 7.93
N ILE A 86 -1.70 4.51 7.07
CA ILE A 86 -1.73 3.09 7.44
C ILE A 86 -0.64 2.78 8.46
N LEU A 87 0.59 3.23 8.21
CA LEU A 87 1.67 3.06 9.18
C LEU A 87 1.40 3.85 10.46
N GLY A 88 0.86 5.08 10.33
CA GLY A 88 0.45 5.91 11.46
C GLY A 88 -0.55 5.19 12.36
N VAL A 89 -1.66 4.69 11.80
CA VAL A 89 -2.67 3.92 12.55
C VAL A 89 -2.09 2.63 13.13
N SER A 90 -1.30 1.89 12.36
CA SER A 90 -0.66 0.65 12.82
C SER A 90 0.25 0.90 14.03
N ALA A 91 1.07 1.97 13.99
CA ALA A 91 1.95 2.36 15.10
C ALA A 91 1.19 2.82 16.36
N MET A 92 -0.02 3.35 16.19
CA MET A 92 -0.90 3.67 17.34
C MET A 92 -1.54 2.43 17.98
N VAL A 93 -1.77 1.39 17.19
CA VAL A 93 -2.33 0.11 17.69
C VAL A 93 -1.28 -0.71 18.43
N GLY A 94 -0.02 -0.64 17.99
CA GLY A 94 1.12 -1.29 18.62
C GLY A 94 2.44 -0.75 18.09
N ALA A 95 3.43 -0.57 18.96
CA ALA A 95 4.74 -0.11 18.53
C ALA A 95 5.34 -1.10 17.52
N LEU A 96 5.63 -0.62 16.31
CA LEU A 96 6.16 -1.46 15.22
C LEU A 96 7.68 -1.60 15.37
N HIS A 97 8.14 -2.78 15.68
CA HIS A 97 9.57 -3.10 15.69
C HIS A 97 10.09 -3.24 14.25
N VAL A 98 11.12 -2.47 13.91
CA VAL A 98 11.73 -2.43 12.58
C VAL A 98 13.11 -3.06 12.63
N LYS A 99 13.33 -4.16 11.92
CA LYS A 99 14.63 -4.82 11.88
C LYS A 99 15.70 -3.91 11.26
N THR A 100 16.92 -3.99 11.77
CA THR A 100 18.08 -3.25 11.23
C THR A 100 18.26 -3.48 9.72
N ALA A 101 17.97 -4.69 9.23
CA ALA A 101 18.02 -5.00 7.80
C ALA A 101 17.03 -4.14 7.01
N THR A 102 15.79 -4.01 7.50
CA THR A 102 14.73 -3.21 6.88
C THR A 102 15.09 -1.74 6.83
N VAL A 103 15.63 -1.20 7.92
CA VAL A 103 16.11 0.21 7.96
C VAL A 103 17.25 0.44 6.96
N ARG A 104 18.15 -0.55 6.77
CA ARG A 104 19.36 -0.39 5.94
C ARG A 104 19.16 -0.78 4.48
N LYS A 105 18.06 -1.46 4.12
CA LYS A 105 17.88 -1.99 2.76
C LYS A 105 16.51 -1.69 2.20
N GLU A 106 15.42 -2.22 2.80
CA GLU A 106 14.09 -2.15 2.22
C GLU A 106 13.57 -0.70 2.18
N ILE A 107 13.70 0.05 3.28
CA ILE A 107 13.28 1.46 3.32
C ILE A 107 14.13 2.34 2.39
N PRO A 108 15.49 2.24 2.33
CA PRO A 108 16.27 2.94 1.33
C PRO A 108 15.91 2.61 -0.12
N VAL A 109 15.60 1.34 -0.44
CA VAL A 109 15.09 0.98 -1.78
C VAL A 109 13.77 1.68 -2.07
N LEU A 110 12.84 1.72 -1.11
CA LEU A 110 11.59 2.47 -1.25
C LEU A 110 11.87 3.96 -1.51
N VAL A 111 12.76 4.60 -0.72
CA VAL A 111 13.13 6.02 -0.92
C VAL A 111 13.70 6.23 -2.33
N LEU A 112 14.61 5.38 -2.79
CA LEU A 112 15.20 5.49 -4.12
C LEU A 112 14.16 5.31 -5.23
N MET A 113 13.25 4.34 -5.11
CA MET A 113 12.18 4.16 -6.09
C MET A 113 11.22 5.35 -6.10
N THR A 114 10.90 5.90 -4.92
CA THR A 114 10.05 7.09 -4.81
C THR A 114 10.71 8.32 -5.44
N LEU A 115 12.01 8.51 -5.21
CA LEU A 115 12.79 9.58 -5.85
C LEU A 115 12.84 9.41 -7.37
N GLY A 116 13.09 8.18 -7.86
CA GLY A 116 13.04 7.87 -9.29
C GLY A 116 11.67 8.17 -9.90
N PHE A 117 10.59 7.79 -9.22
CA PHE A 117 9.24 8.10 -9.65
C PHE A 117 8.96 9.60 -9.65
N ALA A 118 9.37 10.32 -8.62
CA ALA A 118 9.23 11.78 -8.57
C ALA A 118 10.00 12.48 -9.71
N VAL A 119 11.17 12.00 -10.09
CA VAL A 119 11.96 12.52 -11.22
C VAL A 119 11.20 12.34 -12.53
N VAL A 120 10.71 11.14 -12.84
CA VAL A 120 10.00 10.86 -14.10
C VAL A 120 8.62 11.56 -14.18
N LEU A 121 8.08 12.01 -13.05
CA LEU A 121 6.86 12.83 -13.02
C LEU A 121 7.12 14.34 -13.15
N SER A 122 8.37 14.78 -13.13
CA SER A 122 8.73 16.19 -12.96
C SER A 122 9.46 16.78 -14.17
N ASP A 123 9.07 16.41 -15.38
CA ASP A 123 9.70 16.86 -16.63
C ASP A 123 9.82 18.38 -16.74
N LYS A 124 8.81 19.13 -16.26
CA LYS A 124 8.84 20.59 -16.23
C LYS A 124 10.00 21.16 -15.43
N LEU A 125 10.42 20.49 -14.36
CA LEU A 125 11.60 20.89 -13.58
C LEU A 125 12.89 20.74 -14.37
N PHE A 126 12.89 19.88 -15.39
CA PHE A 126 14.02 19.63 -16.28
C PHE A 126 13.92 20.40 -17.61
N GLY A 127 12.99 21.37 -17.72
CA GLY A 127 12.89 22.31 -18.85
C GLY A 127 11.98 21.84 -19.99
N LEU A 128 11.21 20.77 -19.81
CA LEU A 128 10.19 20.37 -20.77
C LEU A 128 8.89 21.20 -20.59
N SER A 129 8.10 21.34 -21.66
CA SER A 129 6.88 22.15 -21.65
C SER A 129 5.76 21.54 -20.79
N GLU A 130 5.72 20.21 -20.71
CA GLU A 130 4.69 19.47 -20.01
C GLU A 130 5.29 18.26 -19.27
N ASN A 131 4.63 17.81 -18.21
CA ASN A 131 4.95 16.54 -17.58
C ASN A 131 4.28 15.42 -18.38
N LEU A 132 5.05 14.44 -18.83
CA LEU A 132 4.57 13.29 -19.59
C LEU A 132 5.11 12.02 -18.94
N PHE A 133 4.22 11.18 -18.46
CA PHE A 133 4.62 9.86 -17.98
C PHE A 133 4.59 8.88 -19.16
N THR A 134 5.76 8.66 -19.75
CA THR A 134 5.94 7.97 -21.03
C THR A 134 6.13 6.46 -20.88
N ARG A 135 6.10 5.71 -22.01
CA ARG A 135 6.45 4.27 -22.00
C ARG A 135 7.86 4.01 -21.47
N GLN A 136 8.80 4.89 -21.81
CA GLN A 136 10.19 4.79 -21.35
C GLN A 136 10.27 4.89 -19.83
N ASP A 137 9.51 5.80 -19.23
CA ASP A 137 9.43 5.94 -17.77
C ASP A 137 8.85 4.69 -17.12
N GLY A 138 7.79 4.13 -17.70
CA GLY A 138 7.23 2.86 -17.26
C GLY A 138 8.25 1.72 -17.29
N VAL A 139 9.05 1.62 -18.37
CA VAL A 139 10.13 0.63 -18.47
C VAL A 139 11.23 0.88 -17.42
N ILE A 140 11.61 2.13 -17.18
CA ILE A 140 12.60 2.49 -16.15
C ILE A 140 12.11 2.04 -14.76
N LEU A 141 10.85 2.30 -14.42
CA LEU A 141 10.27 1.86 -13.14
C LEU A 141 10.22 0.33 -13.02
N LEU A 142 9.92 -0.38 -14.12
CA LEU A 142 9.99 -1.85 -14.15
C LEU A 142 11.40 -2.37 -13.96
N LEU A 143 12.42 -1.70 -14.48
CA LEU A 143 13.83 -2.07 -14.25
C LEU A 143 14.22 -1.87 -12.78
N PHE A 144 13.82 -0.78 -12.14
CA PHE A 144 14.01 -0.60 -10.70
C PHE A 144 13.30 -1.68 -9.89
N PHE A 145 12.06 -2.02 -10.28
CA PHE A 145 11.33 -3.13 -9.66
C PHE A 145 12.05 -4.47 -9.88
N GLY A 146 12.63 -4.70 -11.06
CA GLY A 146 13.46 -5.87 -11.35
C GLY A 146 14.67 -5.98 -10.41
N ILE A 147 15.33 -4.86 -10.09
CA ILE A 147 16.43 -4.81 -9.11
C ILE A 147 15.90 -5.19 -7.71
N PHE A 148 14.72 -4.70 -7.34
CA PHE A 148 14.07 -5.09 -6.08
C PHE A 148 13.76 -6.60 -6.03
N ILE A 149 13.21 -7.16 -7.10
CA ILE A 149 12.97 -8.61 -7.21
C ILE A 149 14.29 -9.40 -7.09
N TYR A 150 15.33 -8.97 -7.76
CA TYR A 150 16.68 -9.58 -7.63
C TYR A 150 17.18 -9.56 -6.16
N TYR A 151 16.98 -8.43 -5.47
CA TYR A 151 17.26 -8.33 -4.05
C TYR A 151 16.47 -9.35 -3.21
N LEU A 152 15.16 -9.52 -3.48
CA LEU A 152 14.31 -10.50 -2.78
C LEU A 152 14.78 -11.94 -2.99
N PHE A 153 15.24 -12.30 -4.21
CA PHE A 153 15.87 -13.60 -4.45
C PHE A 153 17.14 -13.80 -3.60
N GLY A 154 17.90 -12.74 -3.38
CA GLY A 154 19.04 -12.76 -2.46
C GLY A 154 18.64 -13.02 -1.00
N MET A 155 17.44 -12.60 -0.59
CA MET A 155 16.89 -12.92 0.75
C MET A 155 16.53 -14.41 0.88
N LEU A 156 15.95 -15.01 -0.16
CA LEU A 156 15.62 -16.44 -0.19
C LEU A 156 16.85 -17.33 -0.02
N ASN A 157 17.96 -16.97 -0.67
CA ASN A 157 19.19 -17.74 -0.65
C ASN A 157 19.99 -17.62 0.67
N ARG A 158 19.73 -16.59 1.45
CA ARG A 158 20.25 -16.47 2.80
C ARG A 158 19.42 -17.37 3.70
N LYS A 159 19.74 -18.67 3.75
CA LYS A 159 19.24 -19.57 4.80
C LYS A 159 19.38 -18.80 6.12
N SER A 160 18.26 -18.54 6.76
CA SER A 160 18.23 -17.95 8.09
C SER A 160 18.91 -18.94 9.03
N ASN A 161 20.23 -18.76 9.25
CA ASN A 161 20.98 -19.50 10.28
C ASN A 161 20.51 -19.11 11.71
N LYS A 162 19.43 -18.34 11.80
CA LYS A 162 18.72 -17.91 13.01
C LYS A 162 17.22 -17.76 12.70
N VAL A 163 16.58 -18.79 12.18
CA VAL A 163 15.22 -19.04 12.62
C VAL A 163 15.42 -19.50 14.06
N GLU A 164 15.14 -18.64 15.03
CA GLU A 164 14.91 -19.09 16.40
C GLU A 164 13.99 -20.26 16.25
N GLU A 165 14.43 -21.40 16.77
CA GLU A 165 13.63 -22.60 16.91
C GLU A 165 12.46 -22.27 17.83
N GLU A 166 11.48 -21.52 17.32
CA GLU A 166 10.16 -21.48 17.91
C GLU A 166 9.54 -22.84 17.60
N ASP A 167 9.54 -23.59 18.64
CA ASP A 167 8.96 -24.89 18.92
C ASP A 167 8.10 -25.51 17.81
N ASP A 168 8.50 -26.70 17.40
CA ASP A 168 7.88 -27.59 16.42
C ASP A 168 6.48 -28.11 16.84
N GLY A 169 5.63 -27.29 17.44
CA GLY A 169 4.37 -27.75 18.05
C GLY A 169 3.30 -28.23 17.06
N GLU A 170 3.20 -27.71 15.86
CA GLU A 170 2.23 -28.16 14.87
C GLU A 170 2.84 -28.25 13.48
N LEU A 171 2.65 -29.40 12.81
CA LEU A 171 2.97 -29.60 11.40
C LEU A 171 2.16 -28.60 10.55
N VAL A 172 2.78 -27.49 10.15
CA VAL A 172 2.13 -26.48 9.27
C VAL A 172 1.67 -27.17 7.98
N ASN A 173 0.36 -27.24 7.78
CA ASN A 173 -0.23 -27.77 6.57
C ASN A 173 -0.22 -26.70 5.49
N LEU A 174 0.69 -26.83 4.53
CA LEU A 174 0.86 -25.88 3.42
C LEU A 174 -0.43 -25.64 2.62
N ALA A 175 -1.20 -26.68 2.35
CA ALA A 175 -2.46 -26.55 1.61
C ALA A 175 -3.47 -25.69 2.40
N LYS A 176 -3.55 -25.86 3.72
CA LYS A 176 -4.36 -25.01 4.62
C LYS A 176 -3.85 -23.56 4.57
N SER A 177 -2.54 -23.34 4.70
CA SER A 177 -1.96 -21.99 4.68
C SER A 177 -2.22 -21.28 3.36
N ILE A 178 -2.06 -21.95 2.22
CA ILE A 178 -2.38 -21.41 0.89
C ILE A 178 -3.88 -21.11 0.78
N ALA A 179 -4.75 -22.00 1.25
CA ALA A 179 -6.18 -21.73 1.26
C ALA A 179 -6.53 -20.50 2.12
N MET A 180 -5.90 -20.36 3.28
CA MET A 180 -6.06 -19.19 4.15
C MET A 180 -5.61 -17.90 3.45
N ILE A 181 -4.49 -17.92 2.71
CA ILE A 181 -4.03 -16.78 1.92
C ILE A 181 -5.08 -16.42 0.85
N VAL A 182 -5.51 -17.39 0.04
CA VAL A 182 -6.42 -17.15 -1.08
C VAL A 182 -7.79 -16.68 -0.58
N PHE A 183 -8.42 -17.41 0.33
CA PHE A 183 -9.76 -17.04 0.83
C PHE A 183 -9.72 -15.81 1.72
N GLY A 184 -8.66 -15.62 2.52
CA GLY A 184 -8.46 -14.42 3.31
C GLY A 184 -8.33 -13.18 2.43
N LEU A 185 -7.50 -13.24 1.39
CA LEU A 185 -7.33 -12.15 0.43
C LEU A 185 -8.61 -11.84 -0.33
N LEU A 186 -9.32 -12.87 -0.83
CA LEU A 186 -10.61 -12.68 -1.49
C LEU A 186 -11.62 -11.98 -0.56
N ALA A 187 -11.68 -12.41 0.71
CA ALA A 187 -12.57 -11.78 1.69
C ALA A 187 -12.18 -10.32 1.97
N VAL A 188 -10.86 -10.00 2.03
CA VAL A 188 -10.37 -8.62 2.20
C VAL A 188 -10.78 -7.75 1.02
N VAL A 189 -10.54 -8.20 -0.22
CA VAL A 189 -10.86 -7.44 -1.43
C VAL A 189 -12.38 -7.25 -1.59
N LEU A 190 -13.16 -8.30 -1.44
CA LEU A 190 -14.63 -8.22 -1.49
C LEU A 190 -15.19 -7.35 -0.35
N GLY A 191 -14.63 -7.50 0.85
CA GLY A 191 -15.02 -6.69 2.00
C GLY A 191 -14.75 -5.21 1.77
N SER A 192 -13.60 -4.85 1.19
CA SER A 192 -13.27 -3.48 0.81
C SER A 192 -14.28 -2.90 -0.18
N ASP A 193 -14.60 -3.63 -1.27
CA ASP A 193 -15.58 -3.20 -2.27
C ASP A 193 -16.97 -2.95 -1.63
N LEU A 194 -17.42 -3.85 -0.76
CA LEU A 194 -18.69 -3.69 -0.05
C LEU A 194 -18.71 -2.48 0.89
N VAL A 195 -17.59 -2.24 1.62
CA VAL A 195 -17.44 -1.05 2.49
C VAL A 195 -17.53 0.22 1.67
N VAL A 196 -16.77 0.30 0.56
CA VAL A 196 -16.76 1.48 -0.33
C VAL A 196 -18.14 1.75 -0.90
N ARG A 197 -18.84 0.74 -1.43
CA ARG A 197 -20.18 0.87 -1.98
C ARG A 197 -21.19 1.32 -0.91
N GLY A 198 -21.19 0.63 0.23
CA GLY A 198 -22.10 0.96 1.34
C GLY A 198 -21.87 2.37 1.87
N ALA A 199 -20.62 2.76 2.13
CA ALA A 199 -20.26 4.09 2.61
C ALA A 199 -20.58 5.18 1.58
N SER A 200 -20.28 4.95 0.28
CA SER A 200 -20.57 5.91 -0.80
C SER A 200 -22.07 6.15 -0.97
N ASP A 201 -22.86 5.08 -0.94
CA ASP A 201 -24.32 5.19 -1.03
C ASP A 201 -24.93 5.92 0.19
N ILE A 202 -24.44 5.63 1.39
CA ILE A 202 -24.87 6.32 2.61
C ILE A 202 -24.54 7.82 2.50
N ALA A 203 -23.30 8.16 2.14
CA ALA A 203 -22.86 9.55 1.98
C ALA A 203 -23.70 10.29 0.93
N ALA A 204 -23.99 9.64 -0.21
CA ALA A 204 -24.84 10.20 -1.26
C ALA A 204 -26.29 10.46 -0.77
N ASN A 205 -26.85 9.55 0.04
CA ASN A 205 -28.17 9.74 0.64
C ASN A 205 -28.21 10.92 1.64
N PHE A 206 -27.09 11.26 2.27
CA PHE A 206 -26.96 12.46 3.12
C PHE A 206 -26.60 13.73 2.32
N GLY A 207 -26.61 13.69 0.98
CA GLY A 207 -26.38 14.85 0.12
C GLY A 207 -24.92 15.21 -0.08
N VAL A 208 -23.97 14.32 0.29
CA VAL A 208 -22.54 14.51 0.00
C VAL A 208 -22.31 14.44 -1.52
N SER A 209 -21.60 15.42 -2.08
CA SER A 209 -21.36 15.47 -3.52
C SER A 209 -20.55 14.26 -4.01
N GLN A 210 -20.81 13.80 -5.24
CA GLN A 210 -20.07 12.70 -5.85
C GLN A 210 -18.57 12.97 -5.93
N ARG A 211 -18.18 14.24 -6.13
CA ARG A 211 -16.79 14.67 -6.13
C ARG A 211 -16.12 14.39 -4.77
N LEU A 212 -16.79 14.76 -3.67
CA LEU A 212 -16.26 14.54 -2.31
C LEU A 212 -16.21 13.06 -1.96
N ILE A 213 -17.23 12.27 -2.33
CA ILE A 213 -17.24 10.82 -2.17
C ILE A 213 -16.03 10.18 -2.89
N SER A 214 -15.79 10.58 -4.14
CA SER A 214 -14.67 10.05 -4.92
C SER A 214 -13.32 10.42 -4.34
N LEU A 215 -13.15 11.67 -3.88
CA LEU A 215 -11.90 12.16 -3.30
C LEU A 215 -11.58 11.59 -1.91
N THR A 216 -12.59 11.07 -1.22
CA THR A 216 -12.43 10.56 0.16
C THR A 216 -12.69 9.06 0.22
N ILE A 217 -13.95 8.63 0.13
CA ILE A 217 -14.36 7.24 0.38
C ILE A 217 -13.77 6.28 -0.67
N VAL A 218 -13.84 6.66 -1.95
CA VAL A 218 -13.35 5.78 -3.03
C VAL A 218 -11.81 5.78 -3.04
N ALA A 219 -11.18 6.94 -2.87
CA ALA A 219 -9.73 7.05 -2.85
C ALA A 219 -9.08 6.30 -1.68
N LEU A 220 -9.73 6.31 -0.50
CA LEU A 220 -9.28 5.51 0.64
C LEU A 220 -9.62 4.03 0.47
N GLY A 221 -10.62 3.73 -0.33
CA GLY A 221 -11.21 2.40 -0.45
C GLY A 221 -10.27 1.36 -1.05
N THR A 222 -9.47 1.74 -2.04
CA THR A 222 -8.48 0.82 -2.64
C THR A 222 -7.40 0.44 -1.64
N SER A 223 -7.05 1.33 -0.71
CA SER A 223 -6.03 1.09 0.34
C SER A 223 -6.61 0.51 1.65
N LEU A 224 -7.91 0.19 1.71
CA LEU A 224 -8.50 -0.51 2.86
C LEU A 224 -7.92 -1.92 3.08
N PRO A 225 -7.65 -2.73 2.04
CA PRO A 225 -6.95 -3.99 2.19
C PRO A 225 -5.62 -3.86 2.93
N GLU A 226 -4.78 -2.90 2.52
CA GLU A 226 -3.49 -2.61 3.16
C GLU A 226 -3.68 -2.17 4.61
N LEU A 227 -4.62 -1.26 4.86
CA LEU A 227 -4.89 -0.72 6.20
C LEU A 227 -5.28 -1.84 7.16
N VAL A 228 -6.30 -2.61 6.82
CA VAL A 228 -6.83 -3.63 7.73
C VAL A 228 -5.83 -4.76 7.92
N THR A 229 -5.18 -5.21 6.84
CA THR A 229 -4.15 -6.26 6.92
C THR A 229 -2.97 -5.83 7.79
N SER A 230 -2.44 -4.61 7.61
CA SER A 230 -1.30 -4.11 8.41
C SER A 230 -1.68 -3.90 9.88
N VAL A 231 -2.89 -3.39 10.16
CA VAL A 231 -3.38 -3.24 11.55
C VAL A 231 -3.57 -4.60 12.22
N ILE A 232 -4.14 -5.59 11.53
CA ILE A 232 -4.33 -6.95 12.09
C ILE A 232 -2.96 -7.61 12.29
N ALA A 233 -2.03 -7.52 11.35
CA ALA A 233 -0.67 -8.03 11.51
C ALA A 233 0.02 -7.39 12.74
N THR A 234 -0.13 -6.08 12.93
CA THR A 234 0.40 -5.38 14.11
C THR A 234 -0.22 -5.90 15.40
N LYS A 235 -1.54 -6.09 15.46
CA LYS A 235 -2.24 -6.66 16.62
C LYS A 235 -1.77 -8.07 16.99
N LYS A 236 -1.39 -8.85 15.97
CA LYS A 236 -0.86 -10.21 16.15
C LYS A 236 0.63 -10.25 16.50
N GLY A 237 1.31 -9.10 16.58
CA GLY A 237 2.77 -9.04 16.75
C GLY A 237 3.56 -9.40 15.50
N GLU A 238 2.90 -9.55 14.35
CA GLU A 238 3.51 -9.85 13.04
C GLU A 238 4.04 -8.57 12.37
N TYR A 239 4.94 -7.87 13.08
CA TYR A 239 5.44 -6.56 12.66
C TYR A 239 6.16 -6.59 11.30
N ASP A 240 6.90 -7.67 11.03
CA ASP A 240 7.58 -7.86 9.74
C ASP A 240 6.57 -7.95 8.58
N ILE A 241 5.42 -8.60 8.79
CA ILE A 241 4.35 -8.66 7.79
C ILE A 241 3.73 -7.29 7.61
N ALA A 242 3.43 -6.56 8.70
CA ALA A 242 2.84 -5.23 8.64
C ALA A 242 3.74 -4.22 7.89
N ILE A 243 5.02 -4.14 8.28
CA ILE A 243 5.98 -3.24 7.66
C ILE A 243 6.28 -3.67 6.22
N GLY A 244 6.43 -4.99 5.99
CA GLY A 244 6.64 -5.56 4.67
C GLY A 244 5.48 -5.26 3.73
N ASN A 245 4.23 -5.36 4.20
CA ASN A 245 3.05 -4.97 3.43
C ASN A 245 3.12 -3.50 3.01
N ILE A 246 3.35 -2.58 3.93
CA ILE A 246 3.36 -1.14 3.65
C ILE A 246 4.51 -0.75 2.70
N VAL A 247 5.74 -1.20 3.00
CA VAL A 247 6.92 -0.92 2.17
C VAL A 247 6.80 -1.59 0.81
N GLY A 248 6.35 -2.86 0.79
CA GLY A 248 6.17 -3.65 -0.42
C GLY A 248 5.08 -3.07 -1.33
N SER A 249 3.91 -2.68 -0.77
CA SER A 249 2.83 -2.05 -1.54
C SER A 249 3.28 -0.74 -2.19
N ASN A 250 4.08 0.08 -1.51
CA ASN A 250 4.61 1.30 -2.10
C ASN A 250 5.58 1.02 -3.26
N ILE A 251 6.49 0.06 -3.08
CA ILE A 251 7.40 -0.37 -4.14
C ILE A 251 6.62 -0.98 -5.31
N PHE A 252 5.62 -1.81 -5.02
CA PHE A 252 4.76 -2.43 -6.01
C PHE A 252 3.93 -1.40 -6.78
N ASN A 253 3.37 -0.42 -6.07
CA ASN A 253 2.59 0.66 -6.68
C ASN A 253 3.45 1.48 -7.66
N ILE A 254 4.67 1.83 -7.30
CA ILE A 254 5.58 2.56 -8.20
C ILE A 254 6.02 1.66 -9.36
N GLY A 255 6.53 0.46 -9.08
CA GLY A 255 7.12 -0.42 -10.09
C GLY A 255 6.10 -1.04 -11.04
N ILE A 256 5.04 -1.64 -10.48
CA ILE A 256 4.05 -2.42 -11.24
C ILE A 256 2.78 -1.62 -11.52
N VAL A 257 2.15 -1.02 -10.51
CA VAL A 257 0.85 -0.36 -10.69
C VAL A 257 0.97 0.88 -11.60
N ALA A 258 2.07 1.64 -11.50
CA ALA A 258 2.38 2.72 -12.43
C ALA A 258 3.13 2.22 -13.67
N GLY A 259 4.24 1.50 -13.47
CA GLY A 259 5.18 1.17 -14.55
C GLY A 259 4.60 0.22 -15.59
N LEU A 260 3.96 -0.89 -15.18
CA LEU A 260 3.52 -1.94 -16.11
C LEU A 260 2.41 -1.48 -17.08
N PRO A 261 1.30 -0.86 -16.62
CA PRO A 261 0.26 -0.39 -17.53
C PRO A 261 0.77 0.64 -18.52
N VAL A 262 1.61 1.59 -18.08
CA VAL A 262 2.16 2.64 -18.94
C VAL A 262 3.14 2.07 -19.97
N ALA A 263 4.01 1.15 -19.57
CA ALA A 263 4.94 0.49 -20.49
C ALA A 263 4.23 -0.28 -21.61
N ILE A 264 3.10 -0.96 -21.30
CA ILE A 264 2.38 -1.81 -22.25
C ILE A 264 1.35 -1.02 -23.05
N LEU A 265 0.48 -0.28 -22.37
CA LEU A 265 -0.70 0.35 -22.99
C LEU A 265 -0.40 1.74 -23.56
N GLY A 266 0.61 2.42 -23.08
CA GLY A 266 1.04 3.74 -23.57
C GLY A 266 1.22 4.76 -22.47
N GLY A 267 1.94 5.85 -22.81
CA GLY A 267 2.17 6.95 -21.91
C GLY A 267 0.87 7.74 -21.61
N VAL A 268 0.87 8.45 -20.50
CA VAL A 268 -0.22 9.32 -20.08
C VAL A 268 0.31 10.74 -19.86
N ALA A 269 -0.55 11.74 -20.09
CA ALA A 269 -0.23 13.10 -19.70
C ALA A 269 0.05 13.17 -18.21
N GLY A 270 1.04 13.91 -17.81
CA GLY A 270 1.49 14.03 -16.43
C GLY A 270 0.59 14.86 -15.52
N GLY A 271 -0.69 14.83 -15.78
CA GLY A 271 -1.84 15.18 -14.96
C GLY A 271 -1.80 16.41 -14.06
N ALA A 272 -2.89 16.57 -13.35
CA ALA A 272 -3.18 17.71 -12.47
C ALA A 272 -2.66 17.52 -11.04
N PHE A 273 -1.57 16.77 -10.81
CA PHE A 273 -0.96 16.73 -9.48
C PHE A 273 -0.07 17.96 -9.25
N SER A 274 -0.14 18.47 -8.04
CA SER A 274 0.60 19.65 -7.62
C SER A 274 2.02 19.31 -7.18
N ILE A 275 2.89 20.32 -7.09
CA ILE A 275 4.21 20.16 -6.48
C ILE A 275 4.09 19.67 -5.02
N VAL A 276 2.99 20.00 -4.33
CA VAL A 276 2.74 19.54 -2.95
C VAL A 276 2.54 18.03 -2.91
N ASP A 277 1.89 17.44 -3.92
CA ASP A 277 1.71 15.98 -4.01
C ASP A 277 3.05 15.26 -4.18
N VAL A 278 3.93 15.77 -5.05
CA VAL A 278 5.28 15.23 -5.27
C VAL A 278 6.14 15.38 -4.01
N VAL A 279 6.06 16.52 -3.34
CA VAL A 279 6.77 16.78 -2.08
C VAL A 279 6.29 15.84 -0.98
N ALA A 280 4.98 15.66 -0.82
CA ALA A 280 4.41 14.73 0.16
C ALA A 280 4.80 13.28 -0.13
N LEU A 281 4.76 12.88 -1.42
CA LEU A 281 5.20 11.56 -1.88
C LEU A 281 6.65 11.27 -1.49
N VAL A 282 7.56 12.23 -1.69
CA VAL A 282 9.00 12.06 -1.39
C VAL A 282 9.28 12.16 0.11
N ILE A 283 8.65 13.11 0.80
CA ILE A 283 8.89 13.33 2.24
C ILE A 283 8.40 12.15 3.07
N SER A 284 7.28 11.52 2.72
CA SER A 284 6.70 10.44 3.53
C SER A 284 7.67 9.26 3.77
N PRO A 285 8.35 8.65 2.78
CA PRO A 285 9.30 7.57 3.03
C PRO A 285 10.62 8.06 3.66
N ILE A 286 10.99 9.34 3.48
CA ILE A 286 12.14 9.92 4.18
C ILE A 286 11.87 10.04 5.68
N VAL A 287 10.68 10.52 6.08
CA VAL A 287 10.27 10.58 7.49
C VAL A 287 10.18 9.16 8.08
N LEU A 288 9.64 8.19 7.33
CA LEU A 288 9.67 6.78 7.72
C LEU A 288 11.10 6.31 8.00
N PHE A 289 12.04 6.61 7.09
CA PHE A 289 13.45 6.23 7.27
C PHE A 289 14.05 6.85 8.54
N ILE A 290 13.79 8.13 8.79
CA ILE A 290 14.31 8.85 9.97
C ILE A 290 13.75 8.22 11.25
N PHE A 291 12.44 7.99 11.35
CA PHE A 291 11.81 7.40 12.52
C PHE A 291 12.27 5.97 12.76
N ALA A 292 12.26 5.13 11.71
CA ALA A 292 12.69 3.75 11.81
C ALA A 292 14.19 3.61 12.19
N LYS A 293 15.04 4.57 11.82
CA LYS A 293 16.47 4.57 12.13
C LYS A 293 16.75 4.91 13.60
N ASN A 294 15.91 5.73 14.23
CA ASN A 294 16.17 6.26 15.57
C ASN A 294 16.24 5.13 16.61
N ASP A 295 15.14 4.44 16.86
CA ASP A 295 15.03 3.41 17.90
C ASP A 295 14.76 2.01 17.35
N GLN A 296 14.87 1.79 16.04
CA GLN A 296 14.45 0.56 15.35
C GLN A 296 13.01 0.14 15.68
N ARG A 297 12.19 1.14 15.93
CA ARG A 297 10.75 1.00 16.15
C ARG A 297 10.04 2.27 15.72
N ILE A 298 8.78 2.13 15.37
CA ILE A 298 7.87 3.26 15.17
C ILE A 298 6.91 3.26 16.36
N SER A 299 7.08 4.24 17.21
CA SER A 299 6.34 4.41 18.45
C SER A 299 4.97 5.06 18.22
N PHE A 300 4.11 5.06 19.25
CA PHE A 300 2.84 5.78 19.24
C PHE A 300 3.00 7.26 18.86
N LYS A 301 4.05 7.95 19.37
CA LYS A 301 4.28 9.37 19.08
C LYS A 301 4.62 9.61 17.61
N GLU A 302 5.41 8.74 17.01
CA GLU A 302 5.75 8.80 15.60
C GLU A 302 4.55 8.41 14.72
N GLY A 303 3.73 7.45 15.16
CA GLY A 303 2.44 7.15 14.54
C GLY A 303 1.51 8.35 14.52
N LEU A 304 1.41 9.08 15.65
CA LEU A 304 0.63 10.31 15.73
C LEU A 304 1.20 11.40 14.80
N ALA A 305 2.52 11.53 14.71
CA ALA A 305 3.16 12.50 13.81
C ALA A 305 2.82 12.19 12.34
N PHE A 306 2.83 10.91 11.93
CA PHE A 306 2.36 10.50 10.59
C PHE A 306 0.90 10.91 10.35
N LEU A 307 0.01 10.66 11.31
CA LEU A 307 -1.40 11.05 11.17
C LEU A 307 -1.61 12.57 11.10
N VAL A 308 -0.82 13.35 11.82
CA VAL A 308 -0.85 14.81 11.71
C VAL A 308 -0.43 15.25 10.30
N LEU A 309 0.65 14.69 9.77
CA LEU A 309 1.08 14.96 8.39
C LEU A 309 0.02 14.53 7.37
N PHE A 310 -0.64 13.39 7.59
CA PHE A 310 -1.77 12.94 6.77
C PHE A 310 -2.91 13.95 6.77
N VAL A 311 -3.35 14.42 7.94
CA VAL A 311 -4.46 15.39 8.05
C VAL A 311 -4.11 16.72 7.37
N ILE A 312 -2.86 17.20 7.52
CA ILE A 312 -2.39 18.42 6.85
C ILE A 312 -2.42 18.24 5.33
N TYR A 313 -1.86 17.14 4.81
CA TYR A 313 -1.82 16.88 3.37
C TYR A 313 -3.22 16.70 2.79
N TYR A 314 -4.06 15.85 3.40
CA TYR A 314 -5.42 15.60 2.90
C TYR A 314 -6.32 16.83 3.04
N GLY A 315 -6.15 17.62 4.10
CA GLY A 315 -6.82 18.90 4.25
C GLY A 315 -6.47 19.87 3.12
N TYR A 316 -5.20 19.92 2.71
CA TYR A 316 -4.76 20.69 1.54
C TYR A 316 -5.41 20.16 0.23
N VAL A 317 -5.39 18.84 0.00
CA VAL A 317 -5.99 18.21 -1.20
C VAL A 317 -7.48 18.53 -1.30
N ILE A 318 -8.22 18.40 -0.20
CA ILE A 318 -9.66 18.72 -0.16
C ILE A 318 -9.88 20.22 -0.43
N ALA A 319 -9.15 21.09 0.26
CA ALA A 319 -9.30 22.54 0.11
C ALA A 319 -8.99 22.99 -1.33
N SER A 320 -7.90 22.49 -1.93
CA SER A 320 -7.54 22.80 -3.31
C SER A 320 -8.52 22.26 -4.36
N SER A 321 -9.22 21.17 -4.04
CA SER A 321 -10.22 20.57 -4.93
C SER A 321 -11.58 21.28 -4.88
N LEU A 322 -11.85 22.07 -3.82
CA LEU A 322 -13.07 22.84 -3.64
C LEU A 322 -12.94 24.29 -4.14
N ALA A 323 -11.70 24.79 -4.27
CA ALA A 323 -11.38 26.10 -4.81
C ALA A 323 -11.42 26.10 -6.35
#